data_834b8cfa7c77d46283a2ff2261d248e1
#
_entry.id   834b8cfa7c77d46283a2ff2261d248e1
#
_cell.length_a   1.000
_cell.length_b   1.000
_cell.length_c   1.000
_cell.angle_alpha   90.00
_cell.angle_beta   90.00
_cell.angle_gamma   90.00
#
_symmetry.space_group_name_H-M   'P 1'
#
loop_
_entity.id
_entity.type
_entity.pdbx_description
1 polymer ?
#
loop_
_entity_poly.entity_id
_entity_poly.type
_entity_poly.pdbx_seq_one_letter_code
_entity_poly.pdbx_strand_id
1 'polypeptide(L)'
;MPVFLAGKSHALSVSAALGVPVYEFTHQQGHIRAAAFDNESLLGKDFFAFHLSGGTSELLRIDSSLSDIKKIGGTTDINAGQLVDRLGVAMGLRFPAGKELEKIAAEALKNKSYADSGFVLPSSVKNLSCSFSGVETKAANALKSGEKHGTVAAAVYDCIARTLAKLVKNAIELETENAARDACSISKCSIGDETASTKSFLFAGGVASSTILREMLADRLHKTPVELHFSRPVLSSDNAVGIAALAAEEEAFNGRTAMSLSLIHI
;
A
#
# COMPACT_ATOMS: atom_id res chain seq x y z
N MET A 1 0.58 -16.67 -18.34
CA MET A 1 1.71 -16.83 -19.29
C MET A 1 1.39 -16.41 -20.73
N PRO A 2 0.37 -16.96 -21.44
CA PRO A 2 0.11 -16.59 -22.84
C PRO A 2 -0.18 -15.09 -23.06
N VAL A 3 -0.96 -14.47 -22.16
CA VAL A 3 -1.34 -13.04 -22.27
C VAL A 3 -0.12 -12.12 -22.14
N PHE A 4 0.78 -12.41 -21.22
CA PHE A 4 2.02 -11.65 -21.05
C PHE A 4 2.92 -11.73 -22.30
N LEU A 5 3.08 -12.93 -22.85
CA LEU A 5 3.87 -13.12 -24.08
C LEU A 5 3.26 -12.40 -25.28
N ALA A 6 1.93 -12.41 -25.40
CA ALA A 6 1.24 -11.68 -26.46
C ALA A 6 1.46 -10.17 -26.35
N GLY A 7 1.38 -9.61 -25.15
CA GLY A 7 1.66 -8.19 -24.88
C GLY A 7 3.11 -7.82 -25.24
N LYS A 8 4.07 -8.61 -24.80
CA LYS A 8 5.49 -8.41 -25.13
C LYS A 8 5.75 -8.48 -26.64
N SER A 9 5.22 -9.50 -27.32
CA SER A 9 5.38 -9.63 -28.78
C SER A 9 4.77 -8.45 -29.52
N HIS A 10 3.62 -7.96 -29.08
CA HIS A 10 2.98 -6.79 -29.68
C HIS A 10 3.83 -5.52 -29.48
N ALA A 11 4.32 -5.27 -28.29
CA ALA A 11 5.20 -4.13 -27.99
C ALA A 11 6.48 -4.15 -28.85
N LEU A 12 7.12 -5.31 -29.00
CA LEU A 12 8.30 -5.49 -29.86
C LEU A 12 8.00 -5.24 -31.34
N SER A 13 6.84 -5.67 -31.82
CA SER A 13 6.41 -5.44 -33.20
C SER A 13 6.17 -3.95 -33.47
N VAL A 14 5.52 -3.24 -32.55
CA VAL A 14 5.29 -1.79 -32.63
C VAL A 14 6.61 -1.03 -32.60
N SER A 15 7.51 -1.39 -31.68
CA SER A 15 8.85 -0.82 -31.57
C SER A 15 9.62 -0.96 -32.88
N ALA A 16 9.66 -2.16 -33.45
CA ALA A 16 10.34 -2.42 -34.72
C ALA A 16 9.74 -1.60 -35.89
N ALA A 17 8.42 -1.45 -35.90
CA ALA A 17 7.72 -0.70 -36.95
C ALA A 17 7.96 0.83 -36.85
N LEU A 18 8.05 1.36 -35.63
CA LEU A 18 8.17 2.80 -35.36
C LEU A 18 9.62 3.24 -35.10
N GLY A 19 10.57 2.33 -34.94
CA GLY A 19 11.95 2.64 -34.60
C GLY A 19 12.10 3.26 -33.20
N VAL A 20 11.25 2.89 -32.25
CA VAL A 20 11.27 3.41 -30.88
C VAL A 20 11.77 2.35 -29.91
N PRO A 21 12.41 2.72 -28.78
CA PRO A 21 12.89 1.76 -27.77
C PRO A 21 11.76 1.05 -27.05
N VAL A 22 12.07 -0.12 -26.48
CA VAL A 22 11.19 -0.88 -25.58
C VAL A 22 11.83 -0.94 -24.21
N TYR A 23 11.07 -0.54 -23.20
CA TYR A 23 11.46 -0.65 -21.80
C TYR A 23 10.62 -1.73 -21.12
N GLU A 24 11.26 -2.56 -20.31
CA GLU A 24 10.60 -3.63 -19.57
C GLU A 24 10.59 -3.31 -18.08
N PHE A 25 9.40 -3.33 -17.48
CA PHE A 25 9.21 -3.13 -16.05
C PHE A 25 8.39 -4.27 -15.46
N THR A 26 8.55 -4.51 -14.17
CA THR A 26 7.72 -5.48 -13.44
C THR A 26 6.31 -4.91 -13.22
N HIS A 27 5.33 -5.80 -13.11
CA HIS A 27 3.96 -5.44 -12.75
C HIS A 27 3.90 -4.63 -11.44
N GLN A 28 4.71 -5.01 -10.46
CA GLN A 28 4.79 -4.34 -9.17
C GLN A 28 5.33 -2.91 -9.29
N GLN A 29 6.36 -2.67 -10.11
CA GLN A 29 6.86 -1.33 -10.41
C GLN A 29 5.77 -0.45 -11.03
N GLY A 30 5.01 -0.99 -11.97
CA GLY A 30 3.88 -0.29 -12.58
C GLY A 30 2.82 0.13 -11.56
N HIS A 31 2.44 -0.77 -10.66
CA HIS A 31 1.48 -0.44 -9.59
C HIS A 31 1.98 0.64 -8.63
N ILE A 32 3.22 0.52 -8.18
CA ILE A 32 3.81 1.50 -7.26
C ILE A 32 3.95 2.86 -7.94
N ARG A 33 4.43 2.90 -9.19
CA ARG A 33 4.56 4.17 -9.92
C ARG A 33 3.21 4.82 -10.23
N ALA A 34 2.20 4.02 -10.57
CA ALA A 34 0.83 4.51 -10.73
C ALA A 34 0.27 5.07 -9.41
N ALA A 35 0.50 4.38 -8.29
CA ALA A 35 0.06 4.83 -6.97
C ALA A 35 0.77 6.13 -6.54
N ALA A 36 2.04 6.32 -6.93
CA ALA A 36 2.83 7.49 -6.65
C ALA A 36 2.57 8.66 -7.62
N PHE A 37 1.72 8.50 -8.64
CA PHE A 37 1.54 9.48 -9.72
C PHE A 37 1.16 10.89 -9.22
N ASP A 38 0.36 10.99 -8.17
CA ASP A 38 -0.03 12.26 -7.54
C ASP A 38 0.76 12.58 -6.27
N ASN A 39 1.77 11.77 -5.98
CA ASN A 39 2.60 11.89 -4.80
C ASN A 39 4.07 12.02 -5.24
N GLU A 40 4.33 12.96 -6.13
CA GLU A 40 5.67 13.17 -6.73
C GLU A 40 6.76 13.44 -5.69
N SER A 41 6.38 13.91 -4.48
CA SER A 41 7.30 14.09 -3.35
C SER A 41 7.96 12.78 -2.87
N LEU A 42 7.41 11.62 -3.25
CA LEU A 42 7.98 10.30 -2.99
C LEU A 42 9.09 9.91 -3.97
N LEU A 43 9.06 10.47 -5.18
CA LEU A 43 10.01 10.12 -6.23
C LEU A 43 11.42 10.59 -5.87
N GLY A 44 12.41 9.74 -6.12
CA GLY A 44 13.80 10.01 -5.77
C GLY A 44 14.12 9.87 -4.28
N LYS A 45 13.24 9.28 -3.48
CA LYS A 45 13.44 8.99 -2.06
C LYS A 45 13.06 7.54 -1.76
N ASP A 46 13.66 6.98 -0.74
CA ASP A 46 13.23 5.71 -0.16
C ASP A 46 11.92 5.92 0.61
N PHE A 47 10.96 5.03 0.40
CA PHE A 47 9.68 5.08 1.10
C PHE A 47 9.10 3.68 1.32
N PHE A 48 8.06 3.60 2.14
CA PHE A 48 7.28 2.38 2.34
C PHE A 48 5.98 2.44 1.58
N ALA A 49 5.49 1.29 1.11
CA ALA A 49 4.16 1.20 0.52
C ALA A 49 3.35 0.03 1.09
N PHE A 50 2.09 0.28 1.37
CA PHE A 50 1.10 -0.76 1.59
C PHE A 50 0.31 -0.99 0.31
N HIS A 51 0.32 -2.23 -0.18
CA HIS A 51 -0.57 -2.66 -1.25
C HIS A 51 -1.71 -3.48 -0.65
N LEU A 52 -2.92 -2.90 -0.62
CA LEU A 52 -4.10 -3.42 0.09
C LEU A 52 -5.26 -3.65 -0.88
N SER A 53 -5.40 -4.87 -1.35
CA SER A 53 -6.42 -5.28 -2.31
C SER A 53 -7.13 -6.57 -1.89
N GLY A 54 -8.03 -7.09 -2.74
CA GLY A 54 -8.63 -8.41 -2.55
C GLY A 54 -7.61 -9.55 -2.66
N GLY A 55 -6.56 -9.38 -3.47
CA GLY A 55 -5.51 -10.38 -3.69
C GLY A 55 -4.22 -10.16 -2.90
N THR A 56 -4.04 -8.97 -2.30
CA THR A 56 -2.76 -8.57 -1.73
C THR A 56 -2.95 -7.76 -0.45
N SER A 57 -2.12 -8.00 0.55
CA SER A 57 -1.98 -7.15 1.74
C SER A 57 -0.53 -7.22 2.19
N GLU A 58 0.29 -6.37 1.59
CA GLU A 58 1.74 -6.38 1.72
C GLU A 58 2.27 -5.03 2.17
N LEU A 59 3.33 -5.07 2.96
CA LEU A 59 4.18 -3.93 3.26
C LEU A 59 5.49 -4.07 2.48
N LEU A 60 5.78 -3.08 1.66
CA LEU A 60 6.92 -3.01 0.78
C LEU A 60 7.87 -1.91 1.23
N ARG A 61 9.17 -2.12 1.08
CA ARG A 61 10.19 -1.09 1.09
C ARG A 61 10.61 -0.82 -0.35
N ILE A 62 10.69 0.44 -0.71
CA ILE A 62 10.93 0.88 -2.07
C ILE A 62 12.13 1.82 -2.05
N ASP A 63 13.09 1.56 -2.90
CA ASP A 63 14.24 2.43 -3.08
C ASP A 63 13.90 3.67 -3.92
N SER A 64 14.75 4.67 -3.86
CA SER A 64 14.56 5.96 -4.54
C SER A 64 14.46 5.86 -6.06
N SER A 65 14.98 4.78 -6.65
CA SER A 65 14.96 4.54 -8.11
C SER A 65 13.79 3.67 -8.57
N LEU A 66 12.97 3.15 -7.65
CA LEU A 66 11.91 2.16 -7.90
C LEU A 66 12.44 0.83 -8.51
N SER A 67 13.75 0.62 -8.50
CA SER A 67 14.37 -0.60 -9.05
C SER A 67 14.35 -1.76 -8.06
N ASP A 68 14.45 -1.47 -6.77
CA ASP A 68 14.44 -2.46 -5.69
C ASP A 68 13.17 -2.31 -4.84
N ILE A 69 12.22 -3.19 -5.08
CA ILE A 69 10.96 -3.27 -4.34
C ILE A 69 10.97 -4.55 -3.52
N LYS A 70 11.14 -4.41 -2.21
CA LYS A 70 11.22 -5.53 -1.28
C LYS A 70 9.96 -5.67 -0.45
N LYS A 71 9.36 -6.84 -0.48
CA LYS A 71 8.34 -7.19 0.51
C LYS A 71 9.01 -7.44 1.86
N ILE A 72 8.67 -6.62 2.83
CA ILE A 72 9.21 -6.69 4.20
C ILE A 72 8.18 -7.16 5.22
N GLY A 73 6.90 -7.18 4.85
CA GLY A 73 5.83 -7.60 5.74
C GLY A 73 4.48 -7.77 5.05
N GLY A 74 3.43 -7.91 5.85
CA GLY A 74 2.05 -8.04 5.36
C GLY A 74 1.26 -9.12 6.07
N THR A 75 0.16 -9.55 5.46
CA THR A 75 -0.67 -10.62 6.04
C THR A 75 -0.03 -12.00 5.84
N THR A 76 -0.24 -12.87 6.83
CA THR A 76 0.17 -14.29 6.80
C THR A 76 -0.98 -15.24 6.42
N ASP A 77 -2.18 -14.70 6.25
CA ASP A 77 -3.38 -15.48 5.94
C ASP A 77 -4.26 -14.79 4.89
N ILE A 78 -5.46 -14.36 5.23
CA ILE A 78 -6.35 -13.67 4.30
C ILE A 78 -5.98 -12.18 4.12
N ASN A 79 -6.28 -11.64 2.94
CA ASN A 79 -6.05 -10.25 2.64
C ASN A 79 -7.12 -9.33 3.26
N ALA A 80 -6.75 -8.07 3.52
CA ALA A 80 -7.69 -7.08 4.06
C ALA A 80 -8.92 -6.89 3.15
N GLY A 81 -8.75 -6.93 1.83
CA GLY A 81 -9.87 -6.87 0.90
C GLY A 81 -10.76 -8.11 0.96
N GLN A 82 -10.19 -9.30 1.15
CA GLN A 82 -10.98 -10.52 1.36
C GLN A 82 -11.79 -10.45 2.65
N LEU A 83 -11.20 -9.94 3.74
CA LEU A 83 -11.93 -9.72 5.00
C LEU A 83 -13.16 -8.81 4.77
N VAL A 84 -12.95 -7.67 4.11
CA VAL A 84 -14.01 -6.70 3.79
C VAL A 84 -15.10 -7.33 2.92
N ASP A 85 -14.71 -7.99 1.84
CA ASP A 85 -15.66 -8.57 0.88
C ASP A 85 -16.45 -9.74 1.47
N ARG A 86 -15.78 -10.66 2.18
CA ARG A 86 -16.44 -11.83 2.78
C ARG A 86 -17.45 -11.43 3.86
N LEU A 87 -17.11 -10.44 4.68
CA LEU A 87 -18.05 -9.94 5.69
C LEU A 87 -19.19 -9.15 5.06
N GLY A 88 -18.93 -8.36 4.04
CA GLY A 88 -19.99 -7.70 3.29
C GLY A 88 -20.97 -8.69 2.66
N VAL A 89 -20.45 -9.75 2.03
CA VAL A 89 -21.30 -10.83 1.48
C VAL A 89 -22.07 -11.55 2.58
N ALA A 90 -21.47 -11.80 3.76
CA ALA A 90 -22.16 -12.37 4.92
C ALA A 90 -23.29 -11.47 5.45
N MET A 91 -23.22 -10.16 5.20
CA MET A 91 -24.29 -9.20 5.50
C MET A 91 -25.34 -9.06 4.38
N GLY A 92 -25.21 -9.82 3.29
CA GLY A 92 -26.12 -9.79 2.13
C GLY A 92 -25.74 -8.76 1.05
N LEU A 93 -24.56 -8.15 1.10
CA LEU A 93 -24.10 -7.20 0.10
C LEU A 93 -23.57 -7.94 -1.15
N ARG A 94 -23.58 -7.26 -2.30
CA ARG A 94 -23.02 -7.81 -3.53
C ARG A 94 -21.50 -7.69 -3.56
N PHE A 95 -20.84 -8.71 -4.11
CA PHE A 95 -19.39 -8.67 -4.38
C PHE A 95 -19.08 -7.77 -5.61
N PRO A 96 -18.05 -6.94 -5.58
CA PRO A 96 -17.20 -6.60 -4.43
C PRO A 96 -17.93 -5.68 -3.44
N ALA A 97 -17.87 -6.01 -2.15
CA ALA A 97 -18.69 -5.40 -1.11
C ALA A 97 -18.09 -4.14 -0.45
N GLY A 98 -16.82 -3.84 -0.73
CA GLY A 98 -16.05 -2.83 -0.01
C GLY A 98 -16.72 -1.46 0.07
N LYS A 99 -17.23 -0.91 -1.04
CA LYS A 99 -17.89 0.41 -1.08
C LYS A 99 -19.19 0.45 -0.27
N GLU A 100 -19.98 -0.63 -0.33
CA GLU A 100 -21.24 -0.68 0.41
C GLU A 100 -21.00 -0.91 1.90
N LEU A 101 -20.04 -1.78 2.24
CA LEU A 101 -19.63 -2.01 3.63
C LEU A 101 -19.07 -0.72 4.26
N GLU A 102 -18.31 0.07 3.51
CA GLU A 102 -17.80 1.36 3.96
C GLU A 102 -18.92 2.35 4.29
N LYS A 103 -19.96 2.44 3.47
CA LYS A 103 -21.13 3.28 3.75
C LYS A 103 -21.82 2.90 5.06
N ILE A 104 -22.03 1.60 5.27
CA ILE A 104 -22.63 1.07 6.49
C ILE A 104 -21.74 1.40 7.71
N ALA A 105 -20.43 1.24 7.60
CA ALA A 105 -19.48 1.60 8.64
C ALA A 105 -19.48 3.11 8.92
N ALA A 106 -19.49 3.96 7.88
CA ALA A 106 -19.52 5.41 8.02
C ALA A 106 -20.74 5.89 8.79
N GLU A 107 -21.91 5.32 8.50
CA GLU A 107 -23.13 5.64 9.22
C GLU A 107 -23.06 5.26 10.71
N ALA A 108 -22.53 4.07 11.02
CA ALA A 108 -22.36 3.61 12.40
C ALA A 108 -21.33 4.44 13.20
N LEU A 109 -20.31 4.96 12.52
CA LEU A 109 -19.34 5.88 13.13
C LEU A 109 -19.96 7.26 13.36
N LYS A 110 -20.69 7.80 12.38
CA LYS A 110 -21.33 9.12 12.46
C LYS A 110 -22.37 9.21 13.56
N ASN A 111 -23.20 8.17 13.72
CA ASN A 111 -24.25 8.13 14.75
C ASN A 111 -23.76 7.56 16.09
N LYS A 112 -22.45 7.36 16.24
CA LYS A 112 -21.78 6.79 17.43
C LYS A 112 -22.23 5.40 17.86
N SER A 113 -23.03 4.70 17.07
CA SER A 113 -23.54 3.36 17.43
C SER A 113 -22.42 2.33 17.60
N TYR A 114 -21.32 2.50 16.88
CA TYR A 114 -20.12 1.69 17.07
C TYR A 114 -19.42 2.00 18.40
N ALA A 115 -19.19 3.27 18.71
CA ALA A 115 -18.54 3.66 19.96
C ALA A 115 -19.36 3.22 21.19
N ASP A 116 -20.68 3.36 21.13
CA ASP A 116 -21.59 3.00 22.22
C ASP A 116 -21.73 1.48 22.42
N SER A 117 -21.44 0.68 21.38
CA SER A 117 -21.54 -0.78 21.45
C SER A 117 -20.48 -1.45 22.32
N GLY A 118 -19.30 -0.82 22.43
CA GLY A 118 -18.13 -1.42 23.07
C GLY A 118 -17.56 -2.62 22.31
N PHE A 119 -18.09 -2.95 21.13
CA PHE A 119 -17.64 -4.09 20.32
C PHE A 119 -16.31 -3.78 19.63
N VAL A 120 -15.29 -4.60 19.88
CA VAL A 120 -13.96 -4.43 19.32
C VAL A 120 -13.43 -5.75 18.75
N LEU A 121 -12.95 -5.73 17.51
CA LEU A 121 -12.26 -6.86 16.91
C LEU A 121 -10.76 -6.81 17.26
N PRO A 122 -10.08 -7.95 17.45
CA PRO A 122 -8.65 -7.97 17.78
C PRO A 122 -7.80 -7.52 16.59
N SER A 123 -6.67 -6.88 16.87
CA SER A 123 -5.65 -6.58 15.89
C SER A 123 -4.39 -7.41 16.20
N SER A 124 -4.12 -8.43 15.40
CA SER A 124 -2.99 -9.35 15.55
C SER A 124 -1.84 -8.91 14.66
N VAL A 125 -0.76 -8.45 15.30
CA VAL A 125 0.48 -8.04 14.61
C VAL A 125 1.67 -8.62 15.35
N LYS A 126 2.60 -9.22 14.62
CA LYS A 126 3.89 -9.71 15.14
C LYS A 126 4.98 -9.22 14.19
N ASN A 127 5.87 -8.35 14.68
CA ASN A 127 6.85 -7.65 13.86
C ASN A 127 6.16 -6.94 12.67
N LEU A 128 6.54 -7.25 11.44
CA LEU A 128 5.94 -6.69 10.22
C LEU A 128 4.84 -7.59 9.60
N SER A 129 4.40 -8.60 10.33
CA SER A 129 3.35 -9.53 9.86
C SER A 129 2.06 -9.35 10.63
N CYS A 130 0.92 -9.53 9.97
CA CYS A 130 -0.40 -9.50 10.58
C CYS A 130 -1.26 -10.69 10.14
N SER A 131 -2.43 -10.85 10.77
CA SER A 131 -3.37 -11.94 10.50
C SER A 131 -4.80 -11.40 10.61
N PHE A 132 -5.66 -11.78 9.67
CA PHE A 132 -7.06 -11.36 9.61
C PHE A 132 -8.07 -12.51 9.70
N SER A 133 -7.67 -13.79 9.58
CA SER A 133 -8.60 -14.92 9.64
C SER A 133 -9.35 -15.03 10.98
N GLY A 134 -8.64 -14.78 12.08
CA GLY A 134 -9.28 -14.71 13.40
C GLY A 134 -10.25 -13.54 13.56
N VAL A 135 -9.99 -12.43 12.86
CA VAL A 135 -10.88 -11.27 12.79
C VAL A 135 -12.15 -11.62 12.03
N GLU A 136 -12.01 -12.26 10.84
CA GLU A 136 -13.12 -12.74 10.03
C GLU A 136 -14.04 -13.65 10.84
N THR A 137 -13.46 -14.64 11.52
CA THR A 137 -14.23 -15.60 12.35
C THR A 137 -14.99 -14.90 13.45
N LYS A 138 -14.36 -13.98 14.19
CA LYS A 138 -15.03 -13.23 15.27
C LYS A 138 -16.14 -12.32 14.75
N ALA A 139 -15.91 -11.61 13.66
CA ALA A 139 -16.91 -10.75 13.03
C ALA A 139 -18.11 -11.56 12.50
N ALA A 140 -17.85 -12.70 11.83
CA ALA A 140 -18.90 -13.60 11.36
C ALA A 140 -19.73 -14.20 12.51
N ASN A 141 -19.09 -14.56 13.63
CA ASN A 141 -19.79 -15.03 14.80
C ASN A 141 -20.64 -13.93 15.46
N ALA A 142 -20.15 -12.69 15.52
CA ALA A 142 -20.91 -11.56 16.02
C ALA A 142 -22.19 -11.32 15.18
N LEU A 143 -22.07 -11.38 13.85
CA LEU A 143 -23.24 -11.29 12.96
C LEU A 143 -24.26 -12.40 13.22
N LYS A 144 -23.81 -13.65 13.39
CA LYS A 144 -24.67 -14.79 13.73
C LYS A 144 -25.34 -14.63 15.09
N SER A 145 -24.70 -13.96 16.03
CA SER A 145 -25.24 -13.66 17.36
C SER A 145 -26.17 -12.44 17.40
N GLY A 146 -26.44 -11.82 16.24
CA GLY A 146 -27.37 -10.70 16.15
C GLY A 146 -26.75 -9.31 16.35
N GLU A 147 -25.41 -9.18 16.33
CA GLU A 147 -24.76 -7.87 16.36
C GLU A 147 -25.14 -7.05 15.11
N LYS A 148 -25.30 -5.75 15.30
CA LYS A 148 -25.71 -4.85 14.22
C LYS A 148 -24.67 -4.81 13.11
N HIS A 149 -25.11 -4.86 11.85
CA HIS A 149 -24.22 -4.78 10.67
C HIS A 149 -23.32 -3.55 10.71
N GLY A 150 -23.85 -2.38 11.10
CA GLY A 150 -23.07 -1.15 11.23
C GLY A 150 -21.95 -1.26 12.24
N THR A 151 -22.20 -1.84 13.39
CA THR A 151 -21.20 -2.09 14.44
C THR A 151 -20.08 -2.98 13.93
N VAL A 152 -20.43 -4.11 13.32
CA VAL A 152 -19.42 -5.05 12.79
C VAL A 152 -18.64 -4.43 11.63
N ALA A 153 -19.29 -3.72 10.71
CA ALA A 153 -18.64 -3.03 9.61
C ALA A 153 -17.62 -1.99 10.12
N ALA A 154 -18.00 -1.14 11.06
CA ALA A 154 -17.12 -0.15 11.67
C ALA A 154 -15.94 -0.81 12.40
N ALA A 155 -16.21 -1.91 13.16
CA ALA A 155 -15.18 -2.67 13.85
C ALA A 155 -14.14 -3.28 12.90
N VAL A 156 -14.54 -3.69 11.68
CA VAL A 156 -13.62 -4.22 10.66
C VAL A 156 -12.65 -3.12 10.18
N TYR A 157 -13.16 -1.95 9.81
CA TYR A 157 -12.29 -0.83 9.40
C TYR A 157 -11.40 -0.35 10.54
N ASP A 158 -11.91 -0.27 11.76
CA ASP A 158 -11.12 0.04 12.95
C ASP A 158 -10.00 -0.98 13.19
N CYS A 159 -10.30 -2.28 13.07
CA CYS A 159 -9.31 -3.35 13.18
C CYS A 159 -8.21 -3.22 12.12
N ILE A 160 -8.58 -2.98 10.84
CA ILE A 160 -7.62 -2.77 9.75
C ILE A 160 -6.75 -1.54 10.06
N ALA A 161 -7.35 -0.41 10.43
CA ALA A 161 -6.61 0.81 10.77
C ALA A 161 -5.62 0.60 11.91
N ARG A 162 -6.03 -0.08 13.01
CA ARG A 162 -5.14 -0.42 14.12
C ARG A 162 -4.00 -1.34 13.71
N THR A 163 -4.29 -2.29 12.84
CA THR A 163 -3.31 -3.24 12.32
C THR A 163 -2.25 -2.52 11.47
N LEU A 164 -2.69 -1.67 10.53
CA LEU A 164 -1.79 -0.89 9.69
C LEU A 164 -0.98 0.12 10.51
N ALA A 165 -1.59 0.81 11.48
CA ALA A 165 -0.87 1.73 12.35
C ALA A 165 0.23 1.05 13.18
N LYS A 166 0.00 -0.18 13.65
CA LYS A 166 1.03 -1.00 14.31
C LYS A 166 2.15 -1.36 13.35
N LEU A 167 1.83 -1.80 12.12
CA LEU A 167 2.83 -2.16 11.11
C LEU A 167 3.69 -0.94 10.73
N VAL A 168 3.10 0.25 10.59
CA VAL A 168 3.82 1.51 10.37
C VAL A 168 4.83 1.76 11.48
N LYS A 169 4.40 1.70 12.75
CA LYS A 169 5.27 1.92 13.90
C LYS A 169 6.41 0.91 13.97
N ASN A 170 6.10 -0.36 13.78
CA ASN A 170 7.11 -1.43 13.79
C ASN A 170 8.12 -1.28 12.64
N ALA A 171 7.67 -0.79 11.46
CA ALA A 171 8.58 -0.54 10.34
C ALA A 171 9.56 0.60 10.64
N ILE A 172 9.12 1.65 11.30
CA ILE A 172 9.98 2.76 11.73
C ILE A 172 10.99 2.29 12.78
N GLU A 173 10.53 1.52 13.78
CA GLU A 173 11.40 0.97 14.82
C GLU A 173 12.50 0.09 14.20
N LEU A 174 12.15 -0.79 13.27
CA LEU A 174 13.10 -1.65 12.58
C LEU A 174 14.14 -0.86 11.77
N GLU A 175 13.72 0.19 11.06
CA GLU A 175 14.65 1.07 10.32
C GLU A 175 15.59 1.79 11.27
N THR A 176 15.10 2.28 12.40
CA THR A 176 15.91 2.95 13.41
C THR A 176 16.95 1.99 14.02
N GLU A 177 16.55 0.75 14.32
CA GLU A 177 17.46 -0.27 14.83
C GLU A 177 18.55 -0.65 13.81
N ASN A 178 18.17 -0.79 12.52
CA ASN A 178 19.13 -1.09 11.46
C ASN A 178 20.13 0.05 11.27
N ALA A 179 19.67 1.29 11.22
CA ALA A 179 20.56 2.45 11.14
C ALA A 179 21.54 2.53 12.33
N ALA A 180 21.08 2.23 13.54
CA ALA A 180 21.93 2.19 14.72
C ALA A 180 22.99 1.07 14.67
N ARG A 181 22.64 -0.12 14.12
CA ARG A 181 23.59 -1.23 13.92
C ARG A 181 24.65 -0.88 12.88
N ASP A 182 24.22 -0.27 11.77
CA ASP A 182 25.15 0.14 10.70
C ASP A 182 26.11 1.24 11.19
N ALA A 183 25.62 2.21 11.96
CA ALA A 183 26.46 3.23 12.58
C ALA A 183 27.47 2.65 13.60
N CYS A 184 27.10 1.62 14.34
CA CYS A 184 27.98 0.93 15.27
C CYS A 184 29.09 0.12 14.58
N SER A 185 28.83 -0.38 13.36
CA SER A 185 29.81 -1.14 12.57
C SER A 185 30.88 -0.25 11.91
N ILE A 186 30.57 1.02 11.71
CA ILE A 186 31.47 2.03 11.14
C ILE A 186 32.06 2.83 12.30
N SER A 187 33.12 2.32 12.89
CA SER A 187 33.88 3.04 13.96
C SER A 187 34.50 4.32 13.39
N LYS A 188 33.83 5.43 13.54
CA LYS A 188 34.21 6.85 13.50
C LYS A 188 33.13 7.63 12.73
N CYS A 189 32.21 8.25 13.40
CA CYS A 189 31.84 9.62 13.09
C CYS A 189 30.90 10.20 14.15
N SER A 190 31.20 11.41 14.52
CA SER A 190 30.43 12.48 15.14
C SER A 190 28.94 12.18 15.34
N ILE A 191 28.49 12.26 16.57
CA ILE A 191 27.10 12.40 17.00
C ILE A 191 26.58 13.70 16.39
N GLY A 192 26.06 13.60 15.20
CA GLY A 192 25.15 14.59 14.63
C GLY A 192 23.77 14.31 15.19
N ASP A 193 23.08 15.35 15.61
CA ASP A 193 21.70 15.37 16.05
C ASP A 193 20.81 14.83 14.90
N GLU A 194 20.61 13.50 14.82
CA GLU A 194 19.66 12.89 13.90
C GLU A 194 18.24 13.19 14.45
N THR A 195 17.73 14.36 14.10
CA THR A 195 16.28 14.59 14.13
C THR A 195 15.63 13.44 13.38
N ALA A 196 14.77 12.68 14.06
CA ALA A 196 14.10 11.51 13.52
C ALA A 196 13.51 11.85 12.15
N SER A 197 14.15 11.37 11.09
CA SER A 197 13.73 11.65 9.70
C SER A 197 12.31 11.14 9.50
N THR A 198 11.41 12.03 9.12
CA THR A 198 10.02 11.68 8.80
C THR A 198 10.00 10.63 7.68
N LYS A 199 9.33 9.50 7.92
CA LYS A 199 9.22 8.41 6.95
C LYS A 199 7.94 8.53 6.16
N SER A 200 8.01 8.31 4.86
CA SER A 200 6.85 8.36 3.97
C SER A 200 6.25 6.98 3.75
N PHE A 201 4.93 6.89 3.85
CA PHE A 201 4.15 5.67 3.62
C PHE A 201 3.09 5.91 2.57
N LEU A 202 3.16 5.18 1.46
CA LEU A 202 2.17 5.18 0.39
C LEU A 202 1.15 4.05 0.61
N PHE A 203 -0.13 4.37 0.59
CA PHE A 203 -1.21 3.39 0.68
C PHE A 203 -1.90 3.26 -0.68
N ALA A 204 -1.83 2.07 -1.28
CA ALA A 204 -2.38 1.74 -2.58
C ALA A 204 -3.34 0.55 -2.51
N GLY A 205 -4.21 0.42 -3.50
CA GLY A 205 -5.19 -0.66 -3.62
C GLY A 205 -6.59 -0.29 -3.15
N GLY A 206 -7.55 -1.15 -3.47
CA GLY A 206 -8.97 -0.88 -3.24
C GLY A 206 -9.36 -0.62 -1.80
N VAL A 207 -8.72 -1.31 -0.83
CA VAL A 207 -8.98 -1.08 0.60
C VAL A 207 -8.41 0.25 1.06
N ALA A 208 -7.25 0.65 0.55
CA ALA A 208 -6.62 1.94 0.86
C ALA A 208 -7.39 3.13 0.28
N SER A 209 -8.29 2.90 -0.67
CA SER A 209 -9.16 3.95 -1.23
C SER A 209 -10.29 4.37 -0.29
N SER A 210 -10.54 3.60 0.78
CA SER A 210 -11.57 3.91 1.79
C SER A 210 -11.27 5.21 2.53
N THR A 211 -12.22 6.13 2.51
CA THR A 211 -12.12 7.43 3.21
C THR A 211 -12.05 7.23 4.73
N ILE A 212 -12.86 6.33 5.25
CA ILE A 212 -12.88 6.02 6.69
C ILE A 212 -11.52 5.49 7.14
N LEU A 213 -10.93 4.60 6.37
CA LEU A 213 -9.63 4.03 6.72
C LEU A 213 -8.54 5.10 6.73
N ARG A 214 -8.58 6.03 5.77
CA ARG A 214 -7.63 7.17 5.71
C ARG A 214 -7.74 8.06 6.93
N GLU A 215 -8.96 8.44 7.31
CA GLU A 215 -9.23 9.26 8.50
C GLU A 215 -8.75 8.55 9.78
N MET A 216 -9.09 7.27 9.94
CA MET A 216 -8.66 6.48 11.08
C MET A 216 -7.15 6.33 11.18
N LEU A 217 -6.44 6.19 10.05
CA LEU A 217 -4.98 6.12 10.03
C LEU A 217 -4.35 7.46 10.38
N ALA A 218 -4.84 8.56 9.83
CA ALA A 218 -4.36 9.90 10.13
C ALA A 218 -4.50 10.21 11.63
N ASP A 219 -5.67 9.88 12.22
CA ASP A 219 -5.90 10.06 13.66
C ASP A 219 -4.93 9.22 14.52
N ARG A 220 -4.70 7.94 14.16
CA ARG A 220 -3.84 7.04 14.94
C ARG A 220 -2.36 7.33 14.84
N LEU A 221 -1.94 7.98 13.76
CA LEU A 221 -0.54 8.26 13.45
C LEU A 221 -0.15 9.73 13.60
N HIS A 222 -1.08 10.62 14.02
CA HIS A 222 -0.85 12.07 14.12
C HIS A 222 0.34 12.48 15.03
N LYS A 223 0.75 11.62 15.97
CA LYS A 223 1.93 11.82 16.84
C LYS A 223 3.17 11.04 16.41
N THR A 224 3.08 10.32 15.29
CA THR A 224 4.19 9.53 14.75
C THR A 224 4.87 10.33 13.64
N PRO A 225 6.21 10.38 13.55
CA PRO A 225 6.90 11.15 12.52
C PRO A 225 6.79 10.48 11.15
N VAL A 226 5.60 10.52 10.55
CA VAL A 226 5.28 9.90 9.25
C VAL A 226 4.49 10.85 8.36
N GLU A 227 4.74 10.73 7.07
CA GLU A 227 3.88 11.29 6.02
C GLU A 227 3.05 10.18 5.39
N LEU A 228 1.73 10.37 5.37
CA LEU A 228 0.79 9.41 4.79
C LEU A 228 0.37 9.87 3.41
N HIS A 229 0.67 9.06 2.41
CA HIS A 229 0.31 9.28 1.02
C HIS A 229 -0.72 8.22 0.59
N PHE A 230 -1.71 8.62 -0.18
CA PHE A 230 -2.75 7.70 -0.65
C PHE A 230 -2.90 7.81 -2.16
N SER A 231 -2.92 6.67 -2.83
CA SER A 231 -3.18 6.63 -4.27
C SER A 231 -4.62 7.06 -4.59
N ARG A 232 -4.82 7.59 -5.80
CA ARG A 232 -6.19 7.78 -6.32
C ARG A 232 -6.88 6.43 -6.52
N PRO A 233 -8.18 6.33 -6.20
CA PRO A 233 -8.92 5.09 -6.42
C PRO A 233 -8.86 4.57 -7.86
N VAL A 234 -8.87 5.47 -8.84
CA VAL A 234 -8.79 5.13 -10.26
C VAL A 234 -7.46 4.50 -10.67
N LEU A 235 -6.37 4.79 -9.94
CA LEU A 235 -5.04 4.23 -10.16
C LEU A 235 -4.74 3.02 -9.27
N SER A 236 -5.70 2.58 -8.45
CA SER A 236 -5.55 1.45 -7.53
C SER A 236 -5.85 0.09 -8.16
N SER A 237 -6.37 0.06 -9.39
CA SER A 237 -6.57 -1.15 -10.19
C SER A 237 -5.48 -1.29 -11.25
N ASP A 238 -5.41 -2.45 -11.92
CA ASP A 238 -4.52 -2.66 -13.06
C ASP A 238 -4.72 -1.58 -14.12
N ASN A 239 -3.64 -0.89 -14.45
CA ASN A 239 -3.61 0.18 -15.44
C ASN A 239 -2.23 0.31 -16.08
N ALA A 240 -2.13 1.01 -17.20
CA ALA A 240 -0.88 1.23 -17.92
C ALA A 240 -0.16 2.53 -17.50
N VAL A 241 -0.76 3.36 -16.64
CA VAL A 241 -0.24 4.70 -16.31
C VAL A 241 1.15 4.63 -15.67
N GLY A 242 1.34 3.72 -14.72
CA GLY A 242 2.62 3.58 -14.03
C GLY A 242 3.73 3.10 -14.95
N ILE A 243 3.45 2.14 -15.82
CA ILE A 243 4.41 1.65 -16.82
C ILE A 243 4.76 2.75 -17.83
N ALA A 244 3.78 3.52 -18.30
CA ALA A 244 4.03 4.63 -19.22
C ALA A 244 4.87 5.74 -18.57
N ALA A 245 4.63 6.05 -17.28
CA ALA A 245 5.41 7.03 -16.55
C ALA A 245 6.86 6.57 -16.35
N LEU A 246 7.09 5.30 -15.97
CA LEU A 246 8.44 4.72 -15.86
C LEU A 246 9.18 4.76 -17.20
N ALA A 247 8.52 4.42 -18.29
CA ALA A 247 9.12 4.46 -19.62
C ALA A 247 9.51 5.90 -20.03
N ALA A 248 8.68 6.90 -19.74
CA ALA A 248 8.98 8.29 -19.99
C ALA A 248 10.15 8.81 -19.13
N GLU A 249 10.27 8.38 -17.89
CA GLU A 249 11.39 8.73 -17.01
C GLU A 249 12.70 8.11 -17.50
N GLU A 250 12.67 6.84 -17.91
CA GLU A 250 13.84 6.14 -18.47
C GLU A 250 14.32 6.80 -19.77
N GLU A 251 13.39 7.15 -20.68
CA GLU A 251 13.71 7.87 -21.93
C GLU A 251 14.32 9.24 -21.64
N ALA A 252 13.76 9.99 -20.68
CA ALA A 252 14.28 11.30 -20.31
C ALA A 252 15.68 11.20 -19.69
N PHE A 253 15.97 10.15 -18.92
CA PHE A 253 17.28 9.89 -18.35
C PHE A 253 18.29 9.54 -19.43
N ASN A 254 17.97 8.62 -20.33
CA ASN A 254 18.84 8.19 -21.43
C ASN A 254 19.09 9.34 -22.42
N GLY A 255 18.09 10.15 -22.72
CA GLY A 255 18.23 11.35 -23.55
C GLY A 255 19.19 12.38 -22.96
N ARG A 256 19.13 12.63 -21.65
CA ARG A 256 20.07 13.52 -20.95
C ARG A 256 21.50 12.97 -20.94
N THR A 257 21.66 11.68 -20.72
CA THR A 257 22.97 11.01 -20.75
C THR A 257 23.60 11.08 -22.13
N ALA A 258 22.84 10.84 -23.19
CA ALA A 258 23.32 10.96 -24.58
C ALA A 258 23.77 12.38 -24.90
N MET A 259 23.03 13.40 -24.47
CA MET A 259 23.42 14.81 -24.63
C MET A 259 24.69 15.17 -23.85
N SER A 260 24.87 14.63 -22.63
CA SER A 260 26.02 14.94 -21.78
C SER A 260 27.32 14.25 -22.23
N LEU A 261 27.22 13.06 -22.81
CA LEU A 261 28.37 12.25 -23.22
C LEU A 261 28.77 12.43 -24.68
N SER A 262 28.04 13.19 -25.49
CA SER A 262 28.24 13.29 -26.94
C SER A 262 28.36 11.94 -27.67
N LEU A 263 27.84 10.89 -27.04
CA LEU A 263 27.92 9.51 -27.50
C LEU A 263 26.50 8.94 -27.49
N ILE A 264 25.91 8.81 -28.63
CA ILE A 264 24.68 8.06 -28.83
C ILE A 264 25.09 6.61 -29.01
N HIS A 265 24.85 5.80 -28.01
CA HIS A 265 24.88 4.36 -28.15
C HIS A 265 23.46 3.85 -28.03
N ILE A 266 22.91 3.45 -29.14
CA ILE A 266 21.65 2.73 -29.27
C ILE A 266 21.92 1.26 -29.06
#